data_317ebbdcb113b140a57ec9c909832629
#
_entry.id   317ebbdcb113b140a57ec9c909832629
#
_cell.length_a   1.000
_cell.length_b   1.000
_cell.length_c   1.000
_cell.angle_alpha   90.00
_cell.angle_beta   90.00
_cell.angle_gamma   90.00
#
_symmetry.space_group_name_H-M   'P 1'
#
loop_
_entity.id
_entity.type
_entity.pdbx_description
1 polymer ?
#
loop_
_entity_poly.entity_id
_entity_poly.type
_entity_poly.pdbx_seq_one_letter_code
_entity_poly.pdbx_strand_id
1 'polypeptide(L)'
;MRERLDPVDPAHLRPAFKTVLRHLQRGKALEEMVFVQGHDLLALDGTGYFSSKAIACDSCLEKHHRNGTITYSHQMLGAALIHPDKREVIALMPEPIVKPDGTEKNDCERNAAKRFATKFRQDHPPLKVMVTEESLSSNAPHMETLQAHNMRYLLGVKEGDHAFLFEQVAQAEHAGRVTYYDRDDHNANVHHRFRFVSNLPLN
;
A
#
# COMPACT_ATOMS: atom_id res chain seq x y z
N MET A 1 -5.91 31.50 8.46
CA MET A 1 -5.81 30.08 8.85
C MET A 1 -4.76 29.34 8.01
N ARG A 2 -4.69 29.53 6.68
CA ARG A 2 -3.71 28.93 5.78
C ARG A 2 -2.26 29.17 6.20
N GLU A 3 -1.89 30.43 6.45
CA GLU A 3 -0.52 30.84 6.84
C GLU A 3 -0.02 30.22 8.15
N ARG A 4 -0.91 29.69 8.99
CA ARG A 4 -0.56 29.04 10.27
C ARG A 4 -0.35 27.54 10.13
N LEU A 5 -0.87 26.90 9.08
CA LEU A 5 -0.78 25.45 8.88
C LEU A 5 0.31 25.07 7.88
N ASP A 6 0.62 25.95 6.91
CA ASP A 6 1.62 25.67 5.88
C ASP A 6 3.02 25.33 6.43
N PRO A 7 3.51 25.93 7.55
CA PRO A 7 4.80 25.59 8.12
C PRO A 7 4.78 24.36 9.06
N VAL A 8 3.63 23.72 9.26
CA VAL A 8 3.53 22.58 10.17
C VAL A 8 4.07 21.32 9.49
N ASP A 9 5.14 20.74 10.05
CA ASP A 9 5.64 19.45 9.59
C ASP A 9 4.56 18.39 9.83
N PRO A 10 4.12 17.64 8.80
CA PRO A 10 3.17 16.54 8.94
C PRO A 10 3.58 15.51 10.01
N ALA A 11 4.88 15.34 10.26
CA ALA A 11 5.39 14.45 11.30
C ALA A 11 4.87 14.79 12.71
N HIS A 12 4.48 16.04 12.97
CA HIS A 12 3.86 16.43 14.24
C HIS A 12 2.49 15.77 14.49
N LEU A 13 1.83 15.25 13.46
CA LEU A 13 0.58 14.49 13.59
C LEU A 13 0.81 13.03 14.04
N ARG A 14 2.02 12.50 13.89
CA ARG A 14 2.36 11.11 14.20
C ARG A 14 1.99 10.67 15.64
N PRO A 15 2.21 11.47 16.69
CA PRO A 15 1.77 11.11 18.04
C PRO A 15 0.27 10.93 18.18
N ALA A 16 -0.55 11.71 17.43
CA ALA A 16 -2.00 11.57 17.46
C ALA A 16 -2.45 10.23 16.89
N PHE A 17 -1.97 9.86 15.69
CA PHE A 17 -2.26 8.55 15.08
C PHE A 17 -1.83 7.39 15.98
N LYS A 18 -0.63 7.47 16.54
CA LYS A 18 -0.11 6.48 17.48
C LYS A 18 -0.97 6.35 18.73
N THR A 19 -1.48 7.47 19.26
CA THR A 19 -2.34 7.49 20.44
C THR A 19 -3.70 6.86 20.13
N VAL A 20 -4.32 7.19 19.01
CA VAL A 20 -5.59 6.57 18.57
C VAL A 20 -5.44 5.06 18.49
N LEU A 21 -4.44 4.56 17.76
CA LEU A 21 -4.24 3.12 17.61
C LEU A 21 -3.99 2.43 18.98
N ARG A 22 -3.23 3.06 19.87
CA ARG A 22 -3.00 2.54 21.23
C ARG A 22 -4.30 2.43 22.03
N HIS A 23 -5.21 3.42 21.90
CA HIS A 23 -6.50 3.35 22.58
C HIS A 23 -7.37 2.23 22.03
N LEU A 24 -7.43 2.06 20.71
CA LEU A 24 -8.13 0.96 20.07
C LEU A 24 -7.57 -0.40 20.49
N GLN A 25 -6.25 -0.51 20.60
CA GLN A 25 -5.57 -1.72 21.05
C GLN A 25 -5.88 -2.03 22.54
N ARG A 26 -5.83 -1.04 23.42
CA ARG A 26 -6.18 -1.20 24.84
C ARG A 26 -7.65 -1.53 25.04
N GLY A 27 -8.53 -0.95 24.22
CA GLY A 27 -9.97 -1.22 24.22
C GLY A 27 -10.34 -2.52 23.52
N LYS A 28 -9.36 -3.31 23.04
CA LYS A 28 -9.53 -4.58 22.29
C LYS A 28 -10.24 -4.45 20.96
N ALA A 29 -10.51 -3.25 20.47
CA ALA A 29 -11.16 -3.04 19.17
C ALA A 29 -10.33 -3.59 17.99
N LEU A 30 -8.99 -3.66 18.14
CA LEU A 30 -8.14 -4.28 17.12
C LEU A 30 -8.29 -5.80 17.06
N GLU A 31 -8.69 -6.48 18.12
CA GLU A 31 -8.92 -7.93 18.11
C GLU A 31 -9.98 -8.31 17.06
N GLU A 32 -10.92 -7.40 16.80
CA GLU A 32 -11.96 -7.56 15.79
C GLU A 32 -11.49 -7.30 14.36
N MET A 33 -10.33 -6.67 14.17
CA MET A 33 -9.73 -6.40 12.86
C MET A 33 -8.82 -7.53 12.39
N VAL A 34 -8.56 -8.51 13.26
CA VAL A 34 -7.73 -9.66 12.91
C VAL A 34 -8.41 -10.49 11.84
N PHE A 35 -7.75 -10.67 10.70
CA PHE A 35 -8.31 -11.36 9.55
C PHE A 35 -7.77 -12.78 9.40
N VAL A 36 -6.48 -12.94 9.11
CA VAL A 36 -5.93 -14.25 8.78
C VAL A 36 -4.66 -14.55 9.58
N GLN A 37 -4.63 -15.73 10.22
CA GLN A 37 -3.47 -16.22 10.98
C GLN A 37 -2.94 -15.21 12.02
N GLY A 38 -3.85 -14.47 12.66
CA GLY A 38 -3.49 -13.47 13.68
C GLY A 38 -2.89 -12.17 13.12
N HIS A 39 -3.14 -11.84 11.84
CA HIS A 39 -2.68 -10.62 11.20
C HIS A 39 -3.85 -9.72 10.84
N ASP A 40 -3.68 -8.41 11.04
CA ASP A 40 -4.56 -7.38 10.51
C ASP A 40 -4.21 -7.12 9.03
N LEU A 41 -5.19 -6.79 8.20
CA LEU A 41 -4.93 -6.33 6.85
C LEU A 41 -4.53 -4.84 6.88
N LEU A 42 -3.37 -4.54 6.32
CA LEU A 42 -2.86 -3.18 6.15
C LEU A 42 -2.90 -2.82 4.67
N ALA A 43 -3.87 -2.01 4.28
CA ALA A 43 -3.95 -1.47 2.93
C ALA A 43 -3.02 -0.26 2.79
N LEU A 44 -2.22 -0.26 1.72
CA LEU A 44 -1.40 0.86 1.31
C LEU A 44 -1.78 1.25 -0.12
N ASP A 45 -1.98 2.56 -0.35
CA ASP A 45 -2.30 3.07 -1.67
C ASP A 45 -1.84 4.53 -1.82
N GLY A 46 -1.35 4.87 -3.02
CA GLY A 46 -0.96 6.23 -3.37
C GLY A 46 -2.18 7.09 -3.67
N THR A 47 -2.31 8.23 -3.00
CA THR A 47 -3.41 9.15 -3.25
C THR A 47 -2.94 10.59 -3.43
N GLY A 48 -3.50 11.27 -4.44
CA GLY A 48 -3.29 12.69 -4.67
C GLY A 48 -4.40 13.50 -4.01
N TYR A 49 -4.02 14.48 -3.20
CA TYR A 49 -4.98 15.35 -2.52
C TYR A 49 -4.94 16.79 -3.01
N PHE A 50 -4.01 17.13 -3.88
CA PHE A 50 -3.90 18.43 -4.54
C PHE A 50 -3.34 18.28 -5.94
N SER A 51 -3.87 19.04 -6.90
CA SER A 51 -3.34 19.17 -8.25
C SER A 51 -3.68 20.53 -8.83
N SER A 52 -2.70 21.19 -9.47
CA SER A 52 -2.87 22.50 -10.09
C SER A 52 -1.90 22.70 -11.24
N LYS A 53 -2.27 23.54 -12.20
CA LYS A 53 -1.37 24.02 -13.26
C LYS A 53 -0.84 25.43 -12.97
N ALA A 54 -1.41 26.13 -11.97
CA ALA A 54 -1.11 27.52 -11.66
C ALA A 54 -0.53 27.73 -10.26
N ILE A 55 -0.86 26.84 -9.32
CA ILE A 55 -0.41 26.95 -7.93
C ILE A 55 0.70 25.91 -7.72
N ALA A 56 1.87 26.38 -7.33
CA ALA A 56 3.05 25.57 -7.03
C ALA A 56 3.65 25.96 -5.68
N CYS A 57 4.35 25.04 -5.05
CA CYS A 57 5.24 25.28 -3.91
C CYS A 57 6.51 24.42 -4.08
N ASP A 58 7.52 24.68 -3.25
CA ASP A 58 8.83 24.00 -3.34
C ASP A 58 8.72 22.48 -3.11
N SER A 59 7.71 22.02 -2.38
CA SER A 59 7.47 20.60 -2.09
C SER A 59 6.54 19.91 -3.09
N CYS A 60 6.04 20.62 -4.13
CA CYS A 60 5.19 20.03 -5.14
C CYS A 60 5.93 19.00 -5.99
N LEU A 61 5.28 17.88 -6.27
CA LEU A 61 5.66 16.98 -7.37
C LEU A 61 5.31 17.64 -8.70
N GLU A 62 6.17 17.49 -9.69
CA GLU A 62 6.00 18.07 -11.02
C GLU A 62 5.79 16.99 -12.06
N LYS A 63 4.74 17.14 -12.87
CA LYS A 63 4.51 16.32 -14.06
C LYS A 63 4.59 17.18 -15.30
N HIS A 64 5.65 16.97 -16.07
CA HIS A 64 5.87 17.63 -17.35
C HIS A 64 5.11 16.89 -18.45
N HIS A 65 4.24 17.60 -19.16
CA HIS A 65 3.45 17.09 -20.27
C HIS A 65 4.13 17.35 -21.60
N ARG A 66 3.84 16.52 -22.61
CA ARG A 66 4.41 16.67 -23.97
C ARG A 66 4.09 18.00 -24.65
N ASN A 67 3.00 18.65 -24.24
CA ASN A 67 2.59 19.98 -24.75
C ASN A 67 3.27 21.14 -24.01
N GLY A 68 4.28 20.89 -23.19
CA GLY A 68 5.02 21.91 -22.44
C GLY A 68 4.35 22.40 -21.16
N THR A 69 3.13 21.93 -20.84
CA THR A 69 2.49 22.29 -19.57
C THR A 69 3.05 21.49 -18.39
N ILE A 70 3.06 22.08 -17.21
CA ILE A 70 3.46 21.41 -15.96
C ILE A 70 2.23 21.31 -15.06
N THR A 71 2.04 20.14 -14.45
CA THR A 71 1.06 19.94 -13.38
C THR A 71 1.81 19.74 -12.07
N TYR A 72 1.50 20.55 -11.10
CA TYR A 72 1.99 20.50 -9.73
C TYR A 72 1.03 19.69 -8.88
N SER A 73 1.52 18.81 -8.02
CA SER A 73 0.66 17.95 -7.20
C SER A 73 1.28 17.64 -5.84
N HIS A 74 0.41 17.37 -4.85
CA HIS A 74 0.79 16.73 -3.61
C HIS A 74 0.15 15.37 -3.52
N GLN A 75 0.95 14.40 -3.13
CA GLN A 75 0.55 13.01 -2.99
C GLN A 75 1.03 12.46 -1.66
N MET A 76 0.38 11.41 -1.19
CA MET A 76 0.81 10.64 -0.04
C MET A 76 0.53 9.16 -0.25
N LEU A 77 1.30 8.32 0.39
CA LEU A 77 0.95 6.91 0.57
C LEU A 77 -0.01 6.84 1.75
N GLY A 78 -1.27 6.59 1.47
CA GLY A 78 -2.30 6.32 2.46
C GLY A 78 -2.08 4.95 3.09
N ALA A 79 -2.41 4.83 4.37
CA ALA A 79 -2.28 3.60 5.12
C ALA A 79 -3.48 3.40 6.05
N ALA A 80 -4.08 2.21 6.02
CA ALA A 80 -5.23 1.91 6.86
C ALA A 80 -5.30 0.41 7.21
N LEU A 81 -5.72 0.10 8.44
CA LEU A 81 -6.17 -1.24 8.79
C LEU A 81 -7.61 -1.40 8.30
N ILE A 82 -7.86 -2.50 7.60
CA ILE A 82 -9.14 -2.85 6.99
C ILE A 82 -9.52 -4.29 7.35
N HIS A 83 -10.79 -4.62 7.18
CA HIS A 83 -11.29 -5.99 7.30
C HIS A 83 -12.37 -6.25 6.23
N PRO A 84 -12.38 -7.41 5.53
CA PRO A 84 -13.32 -7.66 4.43
C PRO A 84 -14.80 -7.61 4.85
N ASP A 85 -15.09 -8.04 6.08
CA ASP A 85 -16.46 -8.16 6.58
C ASP A 85 -16.87 -6.96 7.47
N LYS A 86 -16.03 -5.92 7.56
CA LYS A 86 -16.30 -4.73 8.38
C LYS A 86 -16.28 -3.47 7.54
N ARG A 87 -17.07 -2.48 7.95
CA ARG A 87 -17.11 -1.15 7.33
C ARG A 87 -16.09 -0.19 7.94
N GLU A 88 -15.64 -0.50 9.14
CA GLU A 88 -14.69 0.31 9.89
C GLU A 88 -13.32 0.26 9.22
N VAL A 89 -12.74 1.44 9.04
CA VAL A 89 -11.39 1.65 8.52
C VAL A 89 -10.60 2.42 9.57
N ILE A 90 -9.46 1.89 9.98
CA ILE A 90 -8.60 2.55 10.96
C ILE A 90 -7.44 3.19 10.22
N ALA A 91 -7.51 4.50 10.04
CA ALA A 91 -6.46 5.26 9.40
C ALA A 91 -5.19 5.28 10.24
N LEU A 92 -4.06 5.05 9.58
CA LEU A 92 -2.73 5.19 10.14
C LEU A 92 -2.07 6.46 9.61
N MET A 93 -0.93 6.85 10.21
CA MET A 93 -0.18 8.00 9.72
C MET A 93 0.28 7.75 8.27
N PRO A 94 -0.19 8.56 7.30
CA PRO A 94 0.26 8.42 5.91
C PRO A 94 1.71 8.87 5.77
N GLU A 95 2.36 8.43 4.68
CA GLU A 95 3.71 8.87 4.34
C GLU A 95 3.65 9.85 3.16
N PRO A 96 4.12 11.10 3.30
CA PRO A 96 4.17 12.04 2.20
C PRO A 96 5.08 11.54 1.06
N ILE A 97 4.63 11.74 -0.18
CA ILE A 97 5.43 11.58 -1.39
C ILE A 97 5.87 12.97 -1.79
N VAL A 98 7.13 13.28 -1.55
CA VAL A 98 7.68 14.64 -1.71
C VAL A 98 8.84 14.63 -2.69
N LYS A 99 9.12 15.79 -3.30
CA LYS A 99 10.33 15.98 -4.08
C LYS A 99 11.51 16.00 -3.11
N PRO A 100 12.49 15.07 -3.22
CA PRO A 100 13.63 15.06 -2.33
C PRO A 100 14.48 16.31 -2.51
N ASP A 101 15.02 16.86 -1.41
CA ASP A 101 15.90 18.01 -1.45
C ASP A 101 17.07 17.78 -2.39
N GLY A 102 17.30 18.72 -3.29
CA GLY A 102 18.46 18.73 -4.20
C GLY A 102 18.37 17.76 -5.39
N THR A 103 17.22 17.14 -5.65
CA THR A 103 17.01 16.30 -6.83
C THR A 103 15.94 16.88 -7.75
N GLU A 104 16.15 16.73 -9.08
CA GLU A 104 15.14 17.09 -10.09
C GLU A 104 14.05 16.01 -10.21
N LYS A 105 14.29 14.83 -9.64
CA LYS A 105 13.39 13.68 -9.80
C LYS A 105 12.38 13.64 -8.66
N ASN A 106 11.11 13.50 -9.03
CA ASN A 106 10.05 13.23 -8.06
C ASN A 106 10.31 11.93 -7.29
N ASP A 107 9.92 11.91 -6.02
CA ASP A 107 9.76 10.70 -5.24
C ASP A 107 8.62 9.81 -5.80
N CYS A 108 8.51 8.61 -5.31
CA CYS A 108 7.47 7.67 -5.74
C CYS A 108 6.90 6.88 -4.55
N GLU A 109 5.75 6.26 -4.77
CA GLU A 109 5.07 5.43 -3.79
C GLU A 109 5.98 4.35 -3.19
N ARG A 110 6.84 3.72 -4.00
CA ARG A 110 7.79 2.69 -3.52
C ARG A 110 8.78 3.20 -2.49
N ASN A 111 9.29 4.43 -2.66
CA ASN A 111 10.18 5.04 -1.69
C ASN A 111 9.40 5.45 -0.42
N ALA A 112 8.20 5.98 -0.59
CA ALA A 112 7.30 6.27 0.52
C ALA A 112 6.96 5.01 1.32
N ALA A 113 6.70 3.88 0.65
CA ALA A 113 6.41 2.60 1.29
C ALA A 113 7.60 2.09 2.14
N LYS A 114 8.84 2.26 1.68
CA LYS A 114 10.04 1.93 2.48
C LYS A 114 10.12 2.76 3.76
N ARG A 115 9.90 4.09 3.65
CA ARG A 115 9.88 4.98 4.82
C ARG A 115 8.73 4.63 5.76
N PHE A 116 7.55 4.39 5.21
CA PHE A 116 6.37 3.97 5.97
C PHE A 116 6.64 2.68 6.75
N ALA A 117 7.13 1.62 6.11
CA ALA A 117 7.40 0.33 6.74
C ALA A 117 8.35 0.48 7.94
N THR A 118 9.41 1.27 7.78
CA THR A 118 10.36 1.56 8.86
C THR A 118 9.69 2.29 10.04
N LYS A 119 8.95 3.37 9.74
CA LYS A 119 8.25 4.18 10.76
C LYS A 119 7.14 3.39 11.44
N PHE A 120 6.37 2.63 10.67
CA PHE A 120 5.29 1.78 11.18
C PHE A 120 5.83 0.75 12.18
N ARG A 121 6.92 0.06 11.83
CA ARG A 121 7.50 -0.94 12.72
C ARG A 121 8.07 -0.33 14.01
N GLN A 122 8.62 0.88 13.95
CA GLN A 122 9.06 1.63 15.13
C GLN A 122 7.89 2.01 16.05
N ASP A 123 6.75 2.38 15.48
CA ASP A 123 5.58 2.81 16.25
C ASP A 123 4.75 1.66 16.81
N HIS A 124 4.70 0.54 16.07
CA HIS A 124 3.83 -0.58 16.34
C HIS A 124 4.58 -1.93 16.28
N PRO A 125 5.63 -2.11 17.11
CA PRO A 125 6.49 -3.30 17.02
C PRO A 125 5.77 -4.64 17.18
N PRO A 126 4.74 -4.79 18.04
CA PRO A 126 4.06 -6.08 18.23
C PRO A 126 2.95 -6.34 17.19
N LEU A 127 2.53 -5.34 16.40
CA LEU A 127 1.39 -5.47 15.51
C LEU A 127 1.75 -6.36 14.31
N LYS A 128 1.04 -7.47 14.19
CA LYS A 128 1.20 -8.38 13.04
C LYS A 128 0.30 -7.92 11.92
N VAL A 129 0.88 -7.62 10.77
CA VAL A 129 0.13 -7.14 9.60
C VAL A 129 0.44 -7.95 8.36
N MET A 130 -0.58 -8.03 7.49
CA MET A 130 -0.46 -8.45 6.11
C MET A 130 -0.74 -7.24 5.22
N VAL A 131 0.29 -6.75 4.56
CA VAL A 131 0.20 -5.59 3.65
C VAL A 131 -0.52 -6.00 2.38
N THR A 132 -1.50 -5.22 1.94
CA THR A 132 -2.15 -5.38 0.64
C THR A 132 -1.95 -4.12 -0.19
N GLU A 133 -1.48 -4.31 -1.43
CA GLU A 133 -1.17 -3.25 -2.39
C GLU A 133 -1.49 -3.70 -3.82
N GLU A 134 -1.58 -2.73 -4.74
CA GLU A 134 -1.77 -2.99 -6.16
C GLU A 134 -0.46 -3.38 -6.89
N SER A 135 -0.57 -3.69 -8.18
CA SER A 135 0.48 -4.33 -8.99
C SER A 135 1.79 -3.56 -9.08
N LEU A 136 1.81 -2.24 -8.96
CA LEU A 136 3.03 -1.43 -9.01
C LEU A 136 4.02 -1.74 -7.87
N SER A 137 3.51 -2.26 -6.75
CA SER A 137 4.29 -2.66 -5.57
C SER A 137 4.79 -4.11 -5.64
N SER A 138 4.33 -4.93 -6.60
CA SER A 138 4.69 -6.33 -6.74
C SER A 138 6.07 -6.51 -7.39
N ASN A 139 7.12 -6.21 -6.63
CA ASN A 139 8.51 -6.38 -7.08
C ASN A 139 9.39 -6.86 -5.93
N ALA A 140 10.48 -7.57 -6.28
CA ALA A 140 11.37 -8.19 -5.29
C ALA A 140 11.93 -7.20 -4.24
N PRO A 141 12.46 -6.01 -4.59
CA PRO A 141 12.98 -5.07 -3.60
C PRO A 141 11.93 -4.57 -2.60
N HIS A 142 10.65 -4.48 -3.01
CA HIS A 142 9.57 -4.09 -2.10
C HIS A 142 9.22 -5.24 -1.15
N MET A 143 9.12 -6.46 -1.67
CA MET A 143 8.89 -7.66 -0.86
C MET A 143 10.00 -7.88 0.17
N GLU A 144 11.28 -7.69 -0.20
CA GLU A 144 12.41 -7.74 0.73
C GLU A 144 12.27 -6.68 1.84
N THR A 145 11.82 -5.48 1.49
CA THR A 145 11.55 -4.41 2.47
C THR A 145 10.49 -4.84 3.48
N LEU A 146 9.36 -5.40 3.02
CA LEU A 146 8.29 -5.87 3.90
C LEU A 146 8.76 -7.00 4.79
N GLN A 147 9.48 -7.97 4.25
CA GLN A 147 10.05 -9.10 4.99
C GLN A 147 11.04 -8.64 6.07
N ALA A 148 11.93 -7.69 5.75
CA ALA A 148 12.89 -7.12 6.71
C ALA A 148 12.19 -6.45 7.90
N HIS A 149 10.94 -6.01 7.73
CA HIS A 149 10.11 -5.42 8.79
C HIS A 149 9.11 -6.42 9.41
N ASN A 150 9.26 -7.73 9.16
CA ASN A 150 8.33 -8.77 9.63
C ASN A 150 6.87 -8.47 9.26
N MET A 151 6.64 -8.04 8.03
CA MET A 151 5.32 -7.83 7.45
C MET A 151 5.05 -8.93 6.42
N ARG A 152 3.90 -9.58 6.52
CA ARG A 152 3.39 -10.42 5.43
C ARG A 152 2.79 -9.54 4.35
N TYR A 153 2.60 -10.08 3.16
CA TYR A 153 2.03 -9.32 2.05
C TYR A 153 1.13 -10.17 1.17
N LEU A 154 0.16 -9.51 0.58
CA LEU A 154 -0.74 -9.98 -0.47
C LEU A 154 -0.75 -8.89 -1.55
N LEU A 155 0.05 -9.06 -2.59
CA LEU A 155 0.25 -8.04 -3.63
C LEU A 155 -0.51 -8.42 -4.89
N GLY A 156 -1.29 -7.48 -5.41
CA GLY A 156 -1.94 -7.63 -6.71
C GLY A 156 -0.91 -7.72 -7.83
N VAL A 157 -1.22 -8.47 -8.89
CA VAL A 157 -0.41 -8.52 -10.12
C VAL A 157 -1.31 -8.36 -11.33
N LYS A 158 -0.79 -7.68 -12.37
CA LYS A 158 -1.47 -7.51 -13.66
C LYS A 158 -0.58 -8.11 -14.75
N GLU A 159 -1.17 -8.80 -15.70
CA GLU A 159 -0.43 -9.48 -16.78
C GLU A 159 0.50 -8.52 -17.54
N GLY A 160 0.02 -7.31 -17.86
CA GLY A 160 0.81 -6.30 -18.57
C GLY A 160 2.06 -5.83 -17.80
N ASP A 161 2.04 -5.88 -16.47
CA ASP A 161 3.16 -5.44 -15.62
C ASP A 161 4.08 -6.60 -15.23
N HIS A 162 3.59 -7.86 -15.31
CA HIS A 162 4.26 -9.06 -14.80
C HIS A 162 4.25 -10.21 -15.82
N ALA A 163 4.56 -9.93 -17.08
CA ALA A 163 4.50 -10.90 -18.19
C ALA A 163 5.28 -12.19 -17.88
N PHE A 164 6.48 -12.07 -17.30
CA PHE A 164 7.28 -13.24 -16.92
C PHE A 164 6.55 -14.13 -15.91
N LEU A 165 5.95 -13.57 -14.85
CA LEU A 165 5.21 -14.35 -13.86
C LEU A 165 4.03 -15.09 -14.50
N PHE A 166 3.28 -14.42 -15.38
CA PHE A 166 2.16 -15.04 -16.08
C PHE A 166 2.60 -16.13 -17.06
N GLU A 167 3.76 -15.98 -17.70
CA GLU A 167 4.37 -17.06 -18.48
C GLU A 167 4.73 -18.29 -17.62
N GLN A 168 5.31 -18.07 -16.42
CA GLN A 168 5.58 -19.15 -15.47
C GLN A 168 4.30 -19.85 -14.98
N VAL A 169 3.21 -19.10 -14.79
CA VAL A 169 1.89 -19.66 -14.47
C VAL A 169 1.41 -20.55 -15.61
N ALA A 170 1.49 -20.11 -16.86
CA ALA A 170 1.09 -20.89 -18.03
C ALA A 170 1.92 -22.18 -18.18
N GLN A 171 3.23 -22.12 -17.98
CA GLN A 171 4.12 -23.30 -17.97
C GLN A 171 3.76 -24.27 -16.84
N ALA A 172 3.44 -23.76 -15.65
CA ALA A 172 3.00 -24.60 -14.53
C ALA A 172 1.67 -25.29 -14.80
N GLU A 173 0.75 -24.60 -15.49
CA GLU A 173 -0.55 -25.17 -15.92
C GLU A 173 -0.36 -26.31 -16.92
N HIS A 174 0.45 -26.10 -17.96
CA HIS A 174 0.81 -27.16 -18.92
C HIS A 174 1.49 -28.37 -18.25
N ALA A 175 2.25 -28.13 -17.20
CA ALA A 175 2.91 -29.19 -16.43
C ALA A 175 2.01 -29.85 -15.36
N GLY A 176 0.73 -29.49 -15.26
CA GLY A 176 -0.22 -30.05 -14.29
C GLY A 176 0.07 -29.66 -12.83
N ARG A 177 0.83 -28.57 -12.58
CA ARG A 177 1.21 -28.10 -11.23
C ARG A 177 0.27 -27.08 -10.63
N VAL A 178 -0.87 -26.81 -11.27
CA VAL A 178 -1.89 -25.85 -10.81
C VAL A 178 -2.99 -26.60 -10.06
N THR A 179 -3.35 -26.12 -8.91
CA THR A 179 -4.52 -26.59 -8.14
C THR A 179 -5.70 -25.66 -8.42
N TYR A 180 -6.86 -26.23 -8.63
CA TYR A 180 -8.11 -25.50 -8.85
C TYR A 180 -8.99 -25.59 -7.63
N TYR A 181 -9.72 -24.51 -7.36
CA TYR A 181 -10.77 -24.46 -6.37
C TYR A 181 -11.97 -23.70 -6.94
N ASP A 182 -13.10 -24.36 -6.93
CA ASP A 182 -14.36 -23.80 -7.44
C ASP A 182 -15.29 -23.46 -6.26
N ARG A 183 -15.94 -22.31 -6.31
CA ARG A 183 -16.92 -21.87 -5.33
C ARG A 183 -18.12 -21.21 -6.01
N ASP A 184 -19.31 -21.67 -5.67
CA ASP A 184 -20.57 -21.04 -6.09
C ASP A 184 -21.03 -20.01 -5.06
N ASP A 185 -21.27 -18.80 -5.50
CA ASP A 185 -21.99 -17.80 -4.75
C ASP A 185 -23.46 -17.81 -5.18
N HIS A 186 -24.28 -18.54 -4.43
CA HIS A 186 -25.70 -18.72 -4.74
C HIS A 186 -26.50 -17.42 -4.61
N ASN A 187 -26.06 -16.45 -3.79
CA ASN A 187 -26.74 -15.17 -3.61
C ASN A 187 -26.51 -14.25 -4.82
N ALA A 188 -25.31 -14.27 -5.37
CA ALA A 188 -24.93 -13.46 -6.54
C ALA A 188 -25.13 -14.20 -7.87
N ASN A 189 -25.47 -15.49 -7.85
CA ASN A 189 -25.53 -16.39 -9.01
C ASN A 189 -24.22 -16.35 -9.82
N VAL A 190 -23.08 -16.39 -9.13
CA VAL A 190 -21.74 -16.32 -9.71
C VAL A 190 -20.95 -17.57 -9.34
N HIS A 191 -20.34 -18.17 -10.34
CA HIS A 191 -19.38 -19.26 -10.17
C HIS A 191 -17.95 -18.66 -10.17
N HIS A 192 -17.21 -18.86 -9.06
CA HIS A 192 -15.83 -18.44 -8.92
C HIS A 192 -14.90 -19.63 -9.10
N ARG A 193 -13.95 -19.52 -10.02
CA ARG A 193 -12.87 -20.48 -10.19
C ARG A 193 -11.54 -19.84 -9.81
N PHE A 194 -10.85 -20.43 -8.85
CA PHE A 194 -9.53 -20.01 -8.40
C PHE A 194 -8.47 -21.00 -8.89
N ARG A 195 -7.30 -20.48 -9.24
CA ARG A 195 -6.13 -21.25 -9.59
C ARG A 195 -5.01 -20.94 -8.62
N PHE A 196 -4.36 -21.96 -8.09
CA PHE A 196 -3.25 -21.82 -7.16
C PHE A 196 -2.01 -22.52 -7.69
N VAL A 197 -0.90 -21.84 -7.65
CA VAL A 197 0.41 -22.39 -7.96
C VAL A 197 1.42 -21.81 -6.99
N SER A 198 2.34 -22.64 -6.49
CA SER A 198 3.35 -22.25 -5.53
C SER A 198 4.75 -22.33 -6.13
N ASN A 199 5.71 -21.65 -5.50
CA ASN A 199 7.13 -21.70 -5.86
C ASN A 199 7.40 -21.26 -7.30
N LEU A 200 6.74 -20.19 -7.77
CA LEU A 200 7.09 -19.56 -9.01
C LEU A 200 8.20 -18.52 -8.78
N PRO A 201 9.18 -18.44 -9.72
CA PRO A 201 10.18 -17.38 -9.66
C PRO A 201 9.52 -16.02 -9.95
N LEU A 202 9.95 -15.04 -9.21
CA LEU A 202 9.71 -13.62 -9.52
C LEU A 202 10.99 -13.06 -10.15
N ASN A 203 10.84 -12.20 -11.12
CA ASN A 203 12.00 -11.50 -11.75
C ASN A 203 12.75 -10.67 -10.75
#